data_f7d6bf96ddb6af60604c980225615742
#
_entry.id   f7d6bf96ddb6af60604c980225615742
#
_cell.length_a   1.000
_cell.length_b   1.000
_cell.length_c   1.000
_cell.angle_alpha   90.00
_cell.angle_beta   90.00
_cell.angle_gamma   90.00
#
_symmetry.space_group_name_H-M   'P 1'
#
loop_
_entity.id
_entity.type
_entity.pdbx_description
1 polymer ?
#
loop_
_entity_poly.entity_id
_entity_poly.type
_entity_poly.pdbx_seq_one_letter_code
_entity_poly.pdbx_strand_id
1 'polypeptide(L)'
;MMDKPKVESIEGLSPSISIEQKTTSRNPRSTVGTVTEIYDYLRVLYARVGTPYSPATGLPIEAQTVSNMVDRIMKLEDGQKIILLAPIAKEKKGEFQTEFQKIRKDGFQRVKVDGNFYTIDKVPKLEKNFKHDIDIVIDRLISGSIDPVRLADSIETALQYSGSLLIVEFADNQITNEKKINKSKNDTHERLVFSTKFACPVSGFSIGEIEPRLFSFNSPIGACKGCDGIGNIYSADPKKIVPDEGLSIIDGAIKPWRNLNTSLISEMLEPLL
;
A
#
# COMPACT_ATOMS: atom_id res chain seq x y z
N MET A 1 -42.15 16.80 -16.89
CA MET A 1 -43.26 16.98 -15.94
C MET A 1 -44.49 17.22 -16.79
N MET A 2 -45.57 16.47 -16.58
CA MET A 2 -46.85 16.77 -17.24
C MET A 2 -47.46 18.02 -16.59
N ASP A 3 -48.02 18.91 -17.40
CA ASP A 3 -48.72 20.07 -16.90
C ASP A 3 -49.93 19.64 -16.06
N LYS A 4 -50.12 20.31 -14.92
CA LYS A 4 -51.29 20.05 -14.08
C LYS A 4 -52.57 20.46 -14.81
N PRO A 5 -53.63 19.61 -14.85
CA PRO A 5 -54.88 19.98 -15.47
C PRO A 5 -55.50 21.19 -14.75
N LYS A 6 -56.03 22.12 -15.52
CA LYS A 6 -56.74 23.28 -15.00
C LYS A 6 -58.19 22.86 -14.67
N VAL A 7 -58.43 22.48 -13.44
CA VAL A 7 -59.76 22.08 -12.93
C VAL A 7 -60.04 22.84 -11.62
N GLU A 8 -61.33 23.19 -11.41
CA GLU A 8 -61.70 23.91 -10.17
C GLU A 8 -61.79 23.01 -8.94
N SER A 9 -62.26 21.78 -9.12
CA SER A 9 -62.26 20.75 -8.07
C SER A 9 -62.24 19.36 -8.71
N ILE A 10 -61.72 18.40 -7.93
CA ILE A 10 -61.71 16.97 -8.27
C ILE A 10 -62.27 16.23 -7.05
N GLU A 11 -63.47 15.63 -7.22
CA GLU A 11 -64.16 14.89 -6.16
C GLU A 11 -64.36 13.43 -6.56
N GLY A 12 -64.50 12.53 -5.59
CA GLY A 12 -64.82 11.12 -5.85
C GLY A 12 -63.66 10.25 -6.31
N LEU A 13 -62.41 10.72 -6.22
CA LEU A 13 -61.27 9.87 -6.51
C LEU A 13 -61.04 8.84 -5.40
N SER A 14 -60.96 7.57 -5.81
CA SER A 14 -60.53 6.52 -4.90
C SER A 14 -59.08 6.73 -4.52
N PRO A 15 -58.62 6.30 -3.33
CA PRO A 15 -57.20 6.31 -2.98
C PRO A 15 -56.40 5.58 -4.05
N SER A 16 -55.45 6.28 -4.68
CA SER A 16 -54.57 5.66 -5.66
C SER A 16 -53.30 5.17 -4.94
N ILE A 17 -52.95 3.92 -5.15
CA ILE A 17 -51.66 3.36 -4.71
C ILE A 17 -50.77 3.34 -5.95
N SER A 18 -49.74 4.17 -5.95
CA SER A 18 -48.69 4.12 -6.95
C SER A 18 -47.49 3.34 -6.39
N ILE A 19 -47.17 2.24 -7.04
CA ILE A 19 -45.92 1.50 -6.76
C ILE A 19 -44.94 1.91 -7.85
N GLU A 20 -44.05 2.81 -7.51
CA GLU A 20 -42.97 3.19 -8.40
C GLU A 20 -41.79 2.23 -8.22
N GLN A 21 -41.31 1.64 -9.32
CA GLN A 21 -40.01 1.05 -9.35
C GLN A 21 -39.02 2.18 -9.20
N LYS A 22 -38.22 2.14 -8.09
CA LYS A 22 -37.21 3.14 -7.83
C LYS A 22 -36.27 3.19 -9.05
N THR A 23 -36.39 4.23 -9.87
CA THR A 23 -35.46 4.46 -10.97
C THR A 23 -34.05 4.52 -10.36
N THR A 24 -33.11 3.85 -10.99
CA THR A 24 -31.70 3.79 -10.53
C THR A 24 -31.24 5.17 -10.11
N SER A 25 -30.89 5.31 -8.85
CA SER A 25 -30.35 6.55 -8.31
C SER A 25 -29.18 6.99 -9.20
N ARG A 26 -29.18 8.25 -9.64
CA ARG A 26 -28.05 8.84 -10.38
C ARG A 26 -26.80 8.98 -9.51
N ASN A 27 -26.87 8.64 -8.22
CA ASN A 27 -25.74 8.64 -7.35
C ASN A 27 -24.89 7.36 -7.60
N PRO A 28 -23.66 7.49 -8.13
CA PRO A 28 -22.80 6.34 -8.45
C PRO A 28 -22.44 5.50 -7.24
N ARG A 29 -22.60 6.04 -6.03
CA ARG A 29 -22.36 5.33 -4.77
C ARG A 29 -23.56 4.54 -4.26
N SER A 30 -24.74 4.68 -4.89
CA SER A 30 -25.94 3.94 -4.53
C SER A 30 -26.01 2.66 -5.37
N THR A 31 -25.71 1.53 -4.76
CA THR A 31 -25.81 0.19 -5.36
C THR A 31 -26.92 -0.61 -4.68
N VAL A 32 -27.36 -1.72 -5.29
CA VAL A 32 -28.32 -2.63 -4.67
C VAL A 32 -27.80 -3.07 -3.28
N GLY A 33 -26.53 -3.42 -3.17
CA GLY A 33 -25.94 -3.84 -1.91
C GLY A 33 -25.98 -2.79 -0.80
N THR A 34 -25.83 -1.49 -1.14
CA THR A 34 -25.91 -0.41 -0.15
C THR A 34 -27.33 -0.04 0.23
N VAL A 35 -28.29 -0.15 -0.71
CA VAL A 35 -29.70 0.14 -0.45
C VAL A 35 -30.37 -0.95 0.37
N THR A 36 -29.94 -2.19 0.19
CA THR A 36 -30.46 -3.36 0.92
C THR A 36 -29.69 -3.66 2.20
N GLU A 37 -28.66 -2.87 2.53
CA GLU A 37 -27.75 -3.07 3.68
C GLU A 37 -26.91 -4.37 3.61
N ILE A 38 -27.08 -5.19 2.58
CA ILE A 38 -26.30 -6.44 2.38
C ILE A 38 -24.79 -6.14 2.39
N TYR A 39 -24.41 -5.00 1.82
CA TYR A 39 -23.02 -4.57 1.78
C TYR A 39 -22.42 -4.34 3.18
N ASP A 40 -23.22 -3.87 4.14
CA ASP A 40 -22.79 -3.65 5.51
C ASP A 40 -22.47 -4.97 6.21
N TYR A 41 -23.27 -6.00 5.98
CA TYR A 41 -22.96 -7.34 6.48
C TYR A 41 -21.73 -7.95 5.80
N LEU A 42 -21.58 -7.81 4.48
CA LEU A 42 -20.44 -8.34 3.75
C LEU A 42 -19.13 -7.72 4.23
N ARG A 43 -19.05 -6.41 4.41
CA ARG A 43 -17.81 -5.78 4.88
C ARG A 43 -17.41 -6.20 6.29
N VAL A 44 -18.38 -6.45 7.18
CA VAL A 44 -18.12 -7.01 8.51
C VAL A 44 -17.64 -8.45 8.40
N LEU A 45 -18.31 -9.27 7.58
CA LEU A 45 -17.94 -10.66 7.33
C LEU A 45 -16.49 -10.76 6.82
N TYR A 46 -16.16 -10.02 5.75
CA TYR A 46 -14.80 -10.05 5.18
C TYR A 46 -13.74 -9.50 6.14
N ALA A 47 -14.08 -8.50 6.95
CA ALA A 47 -13.16 -7.97 7.95
C ALA A 47 -12.85 -8.94 9.09
N ARG A 48 -13.80 -9.86 9.41
CA ARG A 48 -13.66 -10.77 10.56
C ARG A 48 -13.19 -12.17 10.18
N VAL A 49 -13.60 -12.67 9.02
CA VAL A 49 -13.36 -14.06 8.60
C VAL A 49 -12.58 -14.16 7.29
N GLY A 50 -12.47 -13.06 6.55
CA GLY A 50 -11.77 -13.02 5.27
C GLY A 50 -10.26 -13.26 5.43
N THR A 51 -9.70 -14.11 4.58
CA THR A 51 -8.26 -14.29 4.46
C THR A 51 -7.73 -13.31 3.41
N PRO A 52 -6.85 -12.35 3.78
CA PRO A 52 -6.27 -11.43 2.83
C PRO A 52 -5.21 -12.11 1.97
N TYR A 53 -5.16 -11.76 0.70
CA TYR A 53 -4.16 -12.23 -0.25
C TYR A 53 -3.33 -11.06 -0.79
N SER A 54 -2.05 -11.31 -1.01
CA SER A 54 -1.15 -10.33 -1.61
C SER A 54 -1.53 -10.07 -3.08
N PRO A 55 -1.77 -8.81 -3.49
CA PRO A 55 -2.08 -8.51 -4.88
C PRO A 55 -0.90 -8.77 -5.83
N ALA A 56 0.34 -8.81 -5.30
CA ALA A 56 1.54 -9.03 -6.10
C ALA A 56 1.89 -10.51 -6.28
N THR A 57 1.55 -11.37 -5.32
CA THR A 57 1.98 -12.77 -5.31
C THR A 57 0.83 -13.76 -5.27
N GLY A 58 -0.40 -13.32 -4.95
CA GLY A 58 -1.55 -14.20 -4.73
C GLY A 58 -1.44 -15.10 -3.49
N LEU A 59 -0.41 -14.93 -2.67
CA LEU A 59 -0.23 -15.71 -1.44
C LEU A 59 -1.07 -15.13 -0.31
N PRO A 60 -1.59 -15.97 0.61
CA PRO A 60 -2.29 -15.49 1.80
C PRO A 60 -1.34 -14.68 2.68
N ILE A 61 -1.88 -13.66 3.31
CA ILE A 61 -1.17 -12.77 4.22
C ILE A 61 -1.71 -13.03 5.62
N GLU A 62 -0.82 -13.42 6.54
CA GLU A 62 -1.19 -13.70 7.92
C GLU A 62 -0.39 -12.80 8.87
N ALA A 63 -1.05 -12.33 9.93
CA ALA A 63 -0.37 -11.73 11.07
C ALA A 63 0.15 -12.85 11.98
N GLN A 64 1.43 -12.81 12.28
CA GLN A 64 2.07 -13.86 13.08
C GLN A 64 2.30 -13.35 14.50
N THR A 65 2.08 -14.21 15.49
CA THR A 65 2.47 -13.93 16.87
C THR A 65 3.95 -14.25 17.08
N VAL A 66 4.57 -13.65 18.10
CA VAL A 66 5.96 -13.96 18.48
C VAL A 66 6.15 -15.46 18.69
N SER A 67 5.21 -16.13 19.36
CA SER A 67 5.25 -17.57 19.56
C SER A 67 5.30 -18.35 18.24
N ASN A 68 4.47 -17.97 17.27
CA ASN A 68 4.47 -18.61 15.94
C ASN A 68 5.79 -18.40 15.20
N MET A 69 6.42 -17.22 15.36
CA MET A 69 7.72 -16.93 14.77
C MET A 69 8.81 -17.79 15.41
N VAL A 70 8.81 -17.90 16.76
CA VAL A 70 9.73 -18.77 17.51
C VAL A 70 9.58 -20.21 17.04
N ASP A 71 8.36 -20.76 17.03
CA ASP A 71 8.10 -22.14 16.62
C ASP A 71 8.58 -22.45 15.20
N ARG A 72 8.45 -21.47 14.31
CA ARG A 72 8.87 -21.63 12.91
C ARG A 72 10.39 -21.57 12.75
N ILE A 73 11.06 -20.71 13.51
CA ILE A 73 12.53 -20.62 13.51
C ILE A 73 13.14 -21.84 14.18
N MET A 74 12.55 -22.35 15.27
CA MET A 74 12.99 -23.54 15.95
C MET A 74 12.86 -24.84 15.12
N LYS A 75 12.00 -24.83 14.09
CA LYS A 75 11.82 -25.96 13.14
C LYS A 75 12.82 -25.94 11.98
N LEU A 76 13.71 -24.96 11.92
CA LEU A 76 14.76 -24.94 10.90
C LEU A 76 15.74 -26.11 11.12
N GLU A 77 16.37 -26.57 10.03
CA GLU A 77 17.38 -27.61 10.07
C GLU A 77 18.53 -27.22 10.99
N ASP A 78 19.02 -28.17 11.77
CA ASP A 78 20.10 -27.93 12.73
C ASP A 78 21.40 -27.50 12.02
N GLY A 79 22.12 -26.60 12.68
CA GLY A 79 23.43 -26.13 12.20
C GLY A 79 23.38 -24.96 11.21
N GLN A 80 22.20 -24.50 10.78
CA GLN A 80 22.09 -23.33 9.92
C GLN A 80 22.41 -22.04 10.69
N LYS A 81 23.29 -21.23 10.14
CA LYS A 81 23.59 -19.89 10.70
C LYS A 81 22.55 -18.89 10.20
N ILE A 82 21.81 -18.29 11.11
CA ILE A 82 20.76 -17.32 10.82
C ILE A 82 21.08 -15.95 11.42
N ILE A 83 20.63 -14.91 10.76
CA ILE A 83 20.78 -13.53 11.18
C ILE A 83 19.37 -12.93 11.30
N LEU A 84 19.05 -12.42 12.48
CA LEU A 84 17.80 -11.70 12.73
C LEU A 84 18.00 -10.23 12.38
N LEU A 85 17.17 -9.71 11.48
CA LEU A 85 17.24 -8.36 10.95
C LEU A 85 15.95 -7.61 11.23
N ALA A 86 16.06 -6.36 11.65
CA ALA A 86 14.96 -5.42 11.81
C ALA A 86 15.05 -4.33 10.73
N PRO A 87 14.17 -4.32 9.71
CA PRO A 87 14.18 -3.30 8.68
C PRO A 87 13.67 -1.95 9.23
N ILE A 88 14.50 -0.91 9.14
CA ILE A 88 14.15 0.46 9.57
C ILE A 88 13.90 1.40 8.39
N ALA A 89 14.51 1.13 7.25
CA ALA A 89 14.27 1.85 6.01
C ALA A 89 14.22 0.87 4.85
N LYS A 90 13.22 1.03 3.97
CA LYS A 90 13.12 0.30 2.71
C LYS A 90 12.81 1.28 1.59
N GLU A 91 13.68 1.34 0.60
CA GLU A 91 13.62 2.29 -0.52
C GLU A 91 13.40 3.76 -0.07
N LYS A 92 13.96 4.15 1.06
CA LYS A 92 13.83 5.52 1.60
C LYS A 92 15.06 6.36 1.25
N LYS A 93 14.80 7.62 0.85
CA LYS A 93 15.86 8.60 0.62
C LYS A 93 16.29 9.24 1.95
N GLY A 94 17.59 9.45 2.11
CA GLY A 94 18.14 10.11 3.30
C GLY A 94 19.57 9.72 3.60
N GLU A 95 20.24 10.45 4.49
CA GLU A 95 21.59 10.15 4.97
C GLU A 95 21.60 9.23 6.20
N PHE A 96 20.48 9.11 6.92
CA PHE A 96 20.22 8.25 8.08
C PHE A 96 21.23 8.37 9.23
N GLN A 97 21.93 9.48 9.34
CA GLN A 97 22.97 9.67 10.37
C GLN A 97 22.38 9.67 11.78
N THR A 98 21.22 10.28 11.97
CA THR A 98 20.48 10.31 13.25
C THR A 98 20.05 8.92 13.69
N GLU A 99 19.58 8.13 12.75
CA GLU A 99 19.15 6.75 12.96
C GLU A 99 20.36 5.89 13.36
N PHE A 100 21.49 5.98 12.66
CA PHE A 100 22.71 5.25 13.02
C PHE A 100 23.24 5.65 14.39
N GLN A 101 23.19 6.93 14.76
CA GLN A 101 23.57 7.38 16.10
C GLN A 101 22.68 6.80 17.19
N LYS A 102 21.36 6.71 16.93
CA LYS A 102 20.40 6.10 17.85
C LYS A 102 20.69 4.61 18.02
N ILE A 103 20.81 3.87 16.91
CA ILE A 103 21.13 2.43 16.90
C ILE A 103 22.40 2.13 17.68
N ARG A 104 23.44 2.97 17.50
CA ARG A 104 24.70 2.86 18.25
C ARG A 104 24.53 3.09 19.75
N LYS A 105 23.74 4.12 20.14
CA LYS A 105 23.43 4.39 21.56
C LYS A 105 22.67 3.26 22.21
N ASP A 106 21.81 2.59 21.46
CA ASP A 106 21.01 1.45 21.90
C ASP A 106 21.84 0.16 21.97
N GLY A 107 23.15 0.19 21.61
CA GLY A 107 24.10 -0.90 21.79
C GLY A 107 24.27 -1.83 20.60
N PHE A 108 23.60 -1.60 19.48
CA PHE A 108 23.76 -2.42 18.28
C PHE A 108 25.08 -2.10 17.56
N GLN A 109 25.77 -3.15 17.16
CA GLN A 109 27.11 -3.03 16.58
C GLN A 109 27.13 -3.14 15.05
N ARG A 110 26.08 -3.72 14.45
CA ARG A 110 26.06 -4.04 13.02
C ARG A 110 24.74 -3.66 12.38
N VAL A 111 24.84 -3.23 11.12
CA VAL A 111 23.72 -2.93 10.25
C VAL A 111 23.97 -3.55 8.88
N LYS A 112 22.90 -3.79 8.15
CA LYS A 112 22.94 -4.14 6.73
C LYS A 112 22.44 -2.94 5.95
N VAL A 113 23.23 -2.43 5.02
CA VAL A 113 22.88 -1.26 4.18
C VAL A 113 23.03 -1.68 2.73
N ASP A 114 21.97 -1.53 1.95
CA ASP A 114 21.91 -1.86 0.53
C ASP A 114 22.49 -3.27 0.22
N GLY A 115 22.11 -4.24 1.09
CA GLY A 115 22.52 -5.62 0.95
C GLY A 115 23.88 -5.98 1.58
N ASN A 116 24.68 -5.00 2.01
CA ASN A 116 26.02 -5.23 2.58
C ASN A 116 26.03 -5.04 4.09
N PHE A 117 26.77 -5.91 4.81
CA PHE A 117 26.92 -5.82 6.26
C PHE A 117 28.08 -4.90 6.65
N TYR A 118 27.78 -3.98 7.56
CA TYR A 118 28.75 -3.03 8.11
C TYR A 118 28.72 -3.05 9.63
N THR A 119 29.90 -2.79 10.24
CA THR A 119 29.92 -2.32 11.62
C THR A 119 29.40 -0.90 11.64
N ILE A 120 28.60 -0.53 12.63
CA ILE A 120 27.91 0.77 12.70
C ILE A 120 28.85 1.96 12.54
N ASP A 121 30.11 1.85 13.03
CA ASP A 121 31.14 2.89 12.93
C ASP A 121 31.79 2.96 11.53
N LYS A 122 31.60 1.97 10.68
CA LYS A 122 32.20 1.85 9.34
C LYS A 122 31.17 1.95 8.22
N VAL A 123 29.95 2.38 8.53
CA VAL A 123 28.93 2.62 7.50
C VAL A 123 29.40 3.79 6.61
N PRO A 124 29.42 3.62 5.28
CA PRO A 124 29.77 4.69 4.37
C PRO A 124 28.75 5.84 4.47
N LYS A 125 29.17 7.06 4.14
CA LYS A 125 28.25 8.19 4.07
C LYS A 125 27.23 7.95 2.96
N LEU A 126 25.95 7.91 3.32
CA LEU A 126 24.86 7.66 2.39
C LEU A 126 24.49 8.96 1.68
N GLU A 127 24.09 8.83 0.42
CA GLU A 127 23.70 9.97 -0.40
C GLU A 127 22.21 10.31 -0.20
N LYS A 128 21.92 11.56 0.14
CA LYS A 128 20.58 12.07 0.47
C LYS A 128 19.52 11.79 -0.60
N ASN A 129 19.91 11.80 -1.88
CA ASN A 129 18.98 11.69 -3.01
C ASN A 129 18.74 10.26 -3.48
N PHE A 130 19.52 9.30 -3.02
CA PHE A 130 19.37 7.89 -3.35
C PHE A 130 18.47 7.19 -2.35
N LYS A 131 17.82 6.12 -2.81
CA LYS A 131 17.02 5.23 -1.99
C LYS A 131 17.93 4.20 -1.35
N HIS A 132 17.77 4.00 -0.06
CA HIS A 132 18.55 3.04 0.72
C HIS A 132 17.63 2.05 1.43
N ASP A 133 18.14 0.82 1.57
CA ASP A 133 17.56 -0.24 2.40
C ASP A 133 18.47 -0.44 3.61
N ILE A 134 17.90 -0.31 4.82
CA ILE A 134 18.67 -0.38 6.07
C ILE A 134 17.98 -1.33 7.03
N ASP A 135 18.72 -2.36 7.46
CA ASP A 135 18.29 -3.32 8.46
C ASP A 135 19.25 -3.31 9.65
N ILE A 136 18.73 -3.34 10.88
CA ILE A 136 19.53 -3.54 12.09
C ILE A 136 19.77 -5.03 12.26
N VAL A 137 21.01 -5.43 12.52
CA VAL A 137 21.35 -6.80 12.93
C VAL A 137 21.05 -6.94 14.42
N ILE A 138 19.98 -7.65 14.75
CA ILE A 138 19.54 -7.84 16.13
C ILE A 138 20.31 -8.96 16.81
N ASP A 139 20.34 -10.15 16.17
CA ASP A 139 21.08 -11.30 16.72
C ASP A 139 21.59 -12.19 15.60
N ARG A 140 22.55 -13.05 15.93
CA ARG A 140 23.12 -14.07 15.05
C ARG A 140 23.13 -15.40 15.80
N LEU A 141 22.39 -16.36 15.27
CA LEU A 141 22.06 -17.60 15.94
C LEU A 141 22.43 -18.80 15.05
N ILE A 142 22.56 -19.96 15.67
CA ILE A 142 22.73 -21.24 14.97
C ILE A 142 21.55 -22.11 15.34
N SER A 143 20.76 -22.55 14.34
CA SER A 143 19.61 -23.42 14.54
C SER A 143 20.03 -24.73 15.24
N GLY A 144 19.14 -25.32 16.02
CA GLY A 144 19.39 -26.49 16.84
C GLY A 144 20.06 -26.20 18.19
N SER A 145 20.68 -25.01 18.38
CA SER A 145 21.29 -24.61 19.66
C SER A 145 20.71 -23.30 20.23
N ILE A 146 19.56 -22.90 19.77
CA ILE A 146 18.91 -21.64 20.15
C ILE A 146 18.11 -21.83 21.43
N ASP A 147 18.33 -20.96 22.42
CA ASP A 147 17.44 -20.84 23.56
C ASP A 147 16.13 -20.14 23.13
N PRO A 148 14.94 -20.78 23.33
CA PRO A 148 13.66 -20.19 22.93
C PRO A 148 13.37 -18.84 23.59
N VAL A 149 13.80 -18.63 24.84
CA VAL A 149 13.59 -17.37 25.56
C VAL A 149 14.41 -16.25 24.91
N ARG A 150 15.70 -16.50 24.67
CA ARG A 150 16.57 -15.54 23.97
C ARG A 150 16.05 -15.22 22.56
N LEU A 151 15.54 -16.24 21.86
CA LEU A 151 14.95 -16.03 20.52
C LEU A 151 13.74 -15.12 20.58
N ALA A 152 12.82 -15.34 21.55
CA ALA A 152 11.64 -14.52 21.74
C ALA A 152 12.03 -13.05 22.02
N ASP A 153 12.97 -12.81 22.93
CA ASP A 153 13.46 -11.47 23.27
C ASP A 153 14.08 -10.76 22.03
N SER A 154 14.85 -11.51 21.24
CA SER A 154 15.43 -10.98 20.01
C SER A 154 14.38 -10.64 18.96
N ILE A 155 13.33 -11.46 18.82
CA ILE A 155 12.21 -11.21 17.94
C ILE A 155 11.42 -9.97 18.39
N GLU A 156 11.10 -9.86 19.68
CA GLU A 156 10.40 -8.68 20.23
C GLU A 156 11.20 -7.40 20.00
N THR A 157 12.51 -7.46 20.23
CA THR A 157 13.42 -6.35 19.94
C THR A 157 13.37 -5.97 18.45
N ALA A 158 13.45 -6.95 17.54
CA ALA A 158 13.38 -6.71 16.11
C ALA A 158 12.07 -6.04 15.71
N LEU A 159 10.95 -6.53 16.24
CA LEU A 159 9.60 -5.99 15.97
C LEU A 159 9.42 -4.57 16.51
N GLN A 160 10.02 -4.25 17.67
CA GLN A 160 10.00 -2.92 18.26
C GLN A 160 10.71 -1.89 17.36
N TYR A 161 11.89 -2.22 16.82
CA TYR A 161 12.65 -1.33 15.94
C TYR A 161 12.04 -1.19 14.55
N SER A 162 11.56 -2.27 13.97
CA SER A 162 10.96 -2.28 12.63
C SER A 162 9.50 -1.80 12.59
N GLY A 163 8.84 -1.81 13.75
CA GLY A 163 7.41 -1.50 13.89
C GLY A 163 6.47 -2.67 13.56
N SER A 164 6.96 -3.80 13.05
CA SER A 164 6.13 -5.01 12.80
C SER A 164 6.83 -6.12 12.02
N LEU A 165 8.02 -5.91 11.51
CA LEU A 165 8.69 -6.83 10.59
C LEU A 165 9.94 -7.45 11.21
N LEU A 166 10.13 -8.75 10.98
CA LEU A 166 11.36 -9.47 11.26
C LEU A 166 11.80 -10.18 9.98
N ILE A 167 13.07 -10.04 9.63
CA ILE A 167 13.70 -10.78 8.54
C ILE A 167 14.69 -11.75 9.14
N VAL A 168 14.61 -13.02 8.75
CA VAL A 168 15.60 -14.04 9.07
C VAL A 168 16.35 -14.38 7.79
N GLU A 169 17.64 -14.10 7.77
CA GLU A 169 18.52 -14.34 6.62
C GLU A 169 19.51 -15.46 6.95
N PHE A 170 19.77 -16.36 6.00
CA PHE A 170 20.71 -17.46 6.16
C PHE A 170 22.13 -17.00 5.77
N ALA A 171 23.09 -17.16 6.70
CA ALA A 171 24.44 -16.65 6.53
C ALA A 171 25.29 -17.46 5.53
N ASP A 172 24.97 -18.75 5.33
CA ASP A 172 25.75 -19.63 4.49
C ASP A 172 25.60 -19.37 2.97
N ASN A 173 24.62 -18.57 2.58
CA ASN A 173 24.41 -18.16 1.17
C ASN A 173 25.38 -17.05 0.70
N GLN A 174 26.27 -16.55 1.56
CA GLN A 174 27.25 -15.52 1.20
C GLN A 174 28.55 -16.07 0.58
N ILE A 175 28.79 -17.39 0.60
CA ILE A 175 30.11 -17.97 0.27
C ILE A 175 30.20 -18.49 -1.19
N THR A 176 29.14 -18.48 -1.96
CA THR A 176 29.17 -19.03 -3.34
C THR A 176 29.02 -17.96 -4.42
N ASN A 177 29.89 -16.93 -4.38
CA ASN A 177 29.97 -15.95 -5.48
C ASN A 177 30.71 -16.48 -6.75
N GLU A 178 31.19 -17.72 -6.77
CA GLU A 178 31.95 -18.24 -7.91
C GLU A 178 31.17 -19.14 -8.90
N LYS A 179 29.89 -19.39 -8.71
CA LYS A 179 29.08 -20.23 -9.63
C LYS A 179 27.75 -19.60 -10.06
N LYS A 180 27.72 -18.28 -10.32
CA LYS A 180 26.52 -17.62 -10.87
C LYS A 180 26.75 -17.07 -12.27
N ILE A 181 26.91 -17.96 -13.24
CA ILE A 181 26.60 -17.68 -14.64
C ILE A 181 25.33 -18.49 -14.94
N ASN A 182 24.21 -17.83 -15.21
CA ASN A 182 22.88 -18.34 -15.56
C ASN A 182 21.90 -18.62 -14.40
N LYS A 183 21.49 -17.59 -13.65
CA LYS A 183 20.18 -17.60 -13.02
C LYS A 183 19.48 -16.24 -13.16
N SER A 184 18.21 -16.33 -13.48
CA SER A 184 17.24 -15.27 -13.72
C SER A 184 17.25 -14.19 -12.61
N LYS A 185 16.92 -12.95 -12.98
CA LYS A 185 16.88 -11.72 -12.15
C LYS A 185 15.97 -11.74 -10.89
N ASN A 186 15.54 -12.92 -10.44
CA ASN A 186 14.66 -13.12 -9.28
C ASN A 186 15.30 -14.02 -8.20
N ASP A 187 16.62 -14.13 -8.13
CA ASP A 187 17.29 -14.85 -7.04
C ASP A 187 17.16 -14.06 -5.73
N THR A 188 16.02 -14.21 -5.08
CA THR A 188 15.84 -13.92 -3.67
C THR A 188 16.69 -14.91 -2.88
N HIS A 189 17.72 -14.43 -2.18
CA HIS A 189 18.34 -15.18 -1.09
C HIS A 189 17.22 -15.79 -0.25
N GLU A 190 17.31 -17.09 0.06
CA GLU A 190 16.36 -17.73 0.96
C GLU A 190 16.33 -16.94 2.27
N ARG A 191 15.28 -16.19 2.46
CA ARG A 191 15.02 -15.40 3.66
C ARG A 191 13.60 -15.66 4.11
N LEU A 192 13.39 -15.77 5.40
CA LEU A 192 12.06 -15.79 5.98
C LEU A 192 11.71 -14.36 6.41
N VAL A 193 10.53 -13.93 6.06
CA VAL A 193 9.99 -12.64 6.50
C VAL A 193 8.76 -12.91 7.34
N PHE A 194 8.78 -12.37 8.54
CA PHE A 194 7.70 -12.45 9.50
C PHE A 194 7.10 -11.07 9.75
N SER A 195 5.82 -11.03 10.05
CA SER A 195 5.16 -9.77 10.38
C SER A 195 4.08 -9.97 11.44
N THR A 196 4.03 -9.04 12.40
CA THR A 196 2.91 -8.95 13.36
C THR A 196 1.70 -8.26 12.76
N LYS A 197 1.87 -7.58 11.62
CA LYS A 197 0.79 -7.02 10.81
C LYS A 197 0.57 -7.91 9.59
N PHE A 198 -0.59 -7.78 8.97
CA PHE A 198 -0.86 -8.46 7.70
C PHE A 198 0.09 -7.97 6.60
N ALA A 199 1.18 -8.68 6.38
CA ALA A 199 2.18 -8.32 5.37
C ALA A 199 2.59 -9.51 4.51
N CYS A 200 2.78 -9.26 3.21
CA CYS A 200 3.29 -10.26 2.28
C CYS A 200 4.83 -10.36 2.42
N PRO A 201 5.38 -11.53 2.74
CA PRO A 201 6.81 -11.68 2.95
C PRO A 201 7.65 -11.47 1.68
N VAL A 202 7.05 -11.65 0.50
CA VAL A 202 7.75 -11.57 -0.79
C VAL A 202 7.73 -10.15 -1.36
N SER A 203 6.56 -9.53 -1.42
CA SER A 203 6.40 -8.20 -2.05
C SER A 203 6.57 -7.03 -1.08
N GLY A 204 6.59 -7.30 0.23
CA GLY A 204 6.57 -6.25 1.26
C GLY A 204 5.23 -5.50 1.33
N PHE A 205 4.21 -5.91 0.57
CA PHE A 205 2.87 -5.36 0.65
C PHE A 205 2.30 -5.64 2.05
N SER A 206 1.88 -4.61 2.74
CA SER A 206 1.26 -4.72 4.06
C SER A 206 -0.12 -4.10 4.04
N ILE A 207 -1.05 -4.80 4.67
CA ILE A 207 -2.37 -4.27 4.99
C ILE A 207 -2.30 -3.82 6.45
N GLY A 208 -2.82 -2.62 6.72
CA GLY A 208 -2.98 -2.16 8.09
C GLY A 208 -3.99 -3.03 8.86
N GLU A 209 -4.57 -2.48 9.90
CA GLU A 209 -5.64 -3.18 10.60
C GLU A 209 -6.82 -3.44 9.67
N ILE A 210 -7.27 -4.72 9.60
CA ILE A 210 -8.39 -5.09 8.74
C ILE A 210 -9.70 -4.73 9.44
N GLU A 211 -10.21 -3.56 9.12
CA GLU A 211 -11.48 -3.04 9.62
C GLU A 211 -12.56 -3.06 8.52
N PRO A 212 -13.86 -3.06 8.89
CA PRO A 212 -14.95 -2.96 7.92
C PRO A 212 -14.85 -1.73 7.01
N ARG A 213 -14.19 -0.64 7.48
CA ARG A 213 -13.98 0.59 6.70
C ARG A 213 -13.04 0.38 5.50
N LEU A 214 -12.12 -0.61 5.58
CA LEU A 214 -11.22 -0.95 4.49
C LEU A 214 -11.98 -1.46 3.25
N PHE A 215 -13.12 -2.09 3.46
CA PHE A 215 -13.98 -2.62 2.39
C PHE A 215 -15.02 -1.62 1.90
N SER A 216 -15.04 -0.40 2.43
CA SER A 216 -16.03 0.61 2.05
C SER A 216 -15.47 1.58 1.01
N PHE A 217 -16.08 1.60 -0.17
CA PHE A 217 -15.75 2.59 -1.21
C PHE A 217 -16.16 4.03 -0.84
N ASN A 218 -16.95 4.21 0.23
CA ASN A 218 -17.28 5.51 0.81
C ASN A 218 -16.32 5.99 1.88
N SER A 219 -15.34 5.15 2.25
CA SER A 219 -14.30 5.49 3.23
C SER A 219 -13.01 5.86 2.51
N PRO A 220 -12.29 6.92 2.93
CA PRO A 220 -11.00 7.28 2.33
C PRO A 220 -9.97 6.16 2.36
N ILE A 221 -10.07 5.22 3.34
CA ILE A 221 -9.16 4.08 3.48
C ILE A 221 -9.47 2.99 2.44
N GLY A 222 -10.76 2.76 2.14
CA GLY A 222 -11.20 1.70 1.23
C GLY A 222 -11.53 2.19 -0.18
N ALA A 223 -11.64 3.50 -0.39
CA ALA A 223 -11.93 4.08 -1.69
C ALA A 223 -10.75 3.92 -2.66
N CYS A 224 -11.07 3.73 -3.93
CA CYS A 224 -10.08 3.77 -5.00
C CYS A 224 -9.44 5.17 -5.08
N LYS A 225 -8.11 5.24 -4.97
CA LYS A 225 -7.36 6.51 -5.03
C LYS A 225 -7.49 7.26 -6.36
N GLY A 226 -7.88 6.57 -7.44
CA GLY A 226 -8.04 7.18 -8.75
C GLY A 226 -9.40 7.84 -8.96
N CYS A 227 -10.48 7.32 -8.33
CA CYS A 227 -11.83 7.81 -8.54
C CYS A 227 -12.60 8.13 -7.25
N ASP A 228 -11.93 8.10 -6.08
CA ASP A 228 -12.53 8.34 -4.75
C ASP A 228 -13.82 7.55 -4.49
N GLY A 229 -13.87 6.30 -5.00
CA GLY A 229 -15.00 5.41 -4.84
C GLY A 229 -16.19 5.71 -5.76
N ILE A 230 -16.03 6.60 -6.74
CA ILE A 230 -17.11 6.96 -7.69
C ILE A 230 -17.24 5.93 -8.82
N GLY A 231 -16.17 5.19 -9.14
CA GLY A 231 -16.14 4.20 -10.23
C GLY A 231 -15.80 4.78 -11.60
N ASN A 232 -15.97 6.08 -11.77
CA ASN A 232 -15.70 6.80 -13.02
C ASN A 232 -14.71 7.94 -12.77
N ILE A 233 -13.86 8.21 -13.73
CA ILE A 233 -12.95 9.35 -13.73
C ILE A 233 -13.36 10.25 -14.89
N TYR A 234 -13.61 11.52 -14.59
CA TYR A 234 -13.79 12.51 -15.64
C TYR A 234 -12.40 12.98 -16.11
N SER A 235 -12.12 12.78 -17.37
CA SER A 235 -10.93 13.33 -18.01
C SER A 235 -11.31 14.30 -19.11
N ALA A 236 -10.55 15.35 -19.26
CA ALA A 236 -10.70 16.25 -20.37
C ALA A 236 -10.26 15.53 -21.66
N ASP A 237 -11.15 15.50 -22.67
CA ASP A 237 -10.84 14.95 -23.99
C ASP A 237 -10.11 16.01 -24.82
N PRO A 238 -8.83 15.84 -25.15
CA PRO A 238 -8.06 16.83 -25.92
C PRO A 238 -8.71 17.17 -27.27
N LYS A 239 -9.30 16.19 -27.95
CA LYS A 239 -9.99 16.39 -29.23
C LYS A 239 -11.27 17.22 -29.12
N LYS A 240 -11.90 17.21 -27.94
CA LYS A 240 -13.06 18.06 -27.67
C LYS A 240 -12.65 19.47 -27.22
N ILE A 241 -11.49 19.59 -26.61
CA ILE A 241 -10.91 20.85 -26.18
C ILE A 241 -10.35 21.61 -27.40
N VAL A 242 -9.55 20.92 -28.22
CA VAL A 242 -8.95 21.44 -29.43
C VAL A 242 -9.48 20.63 -30.63
N PRO A 243 -10.68 20.95 -31.12
CA PRO A 243 -11.28 20.20 -32.23
C PRO A 243 -10.63 20.52 -33.59
N ASP A 244 -9.95 21.64 -33.71
CA ASP A 244 -9.23 22.08 -34.91
C ASP A 244 -7.83 22.56 -34.53
N GLU A 245 -6.83 21.74 -34.86
CA GLU A 245 -5.43 22.02 -34.59
C GLU A 245 -4.83 23.07 -35.56
N GLY A 246 -5.56 23.43 -36.63
CA GLY A 246 -5.13 24.46 -37.59
C GLY A 246 -5.43 25.87 -37.14
N LEU A 247 -6.19 26.07 -36.06
CA LEU A 247 -6.50 27.38 -35.51
C LEU A 247 -5.46 27.82 -34.47
N SER A 248 -5.19 29.13 -34.44
CA SER A 248 -4.43 29.68 -33.32
C SER A 248 -5.27 29.74 -32.04
N ILE A 249 -4.63 29.86 -30.87
CA ILE A 249 -5.36 29.98 -29.59
C ILE A 249 -6.26 31.20 -29.58
N ILE A 250 -5.79 32.33 -30.17
CA ILE A 250 -6.51 33.58 -30.27
C ILE A 250 -7.73 33.43 -31.21
N ASP A 251 -7.57 32.66 -32.31
CA ASP A 251 -8.66 32.38 -33.25
C ASP A 251 -9.65 31.31 -32.76
N GLY A 252 -9.47 30.83 -31.53
CA GLY A 252 -10.41 29.94 -30.86
C GLY A 252 -10.13 28.45 -31.03
N ALA A 253 -8.85 28.04 -31.17
CA ALA A 253 -8.45 26.63 -31.14
C ALA A 253 -9.00 25.92 -29.91
N ILE A 254 -8.97 26.56 -28.75
CA ILE A 254 -9.46 26.02 -27.49
C ILE A 254 -10.96 26.33 -27.36
N LYS A 255 -11.78 25.35 -27.67
CA LYS A 255 -13.27 25.48 -27.69
C LYS A 255 -13.86 26.07 -26.39
N PRO A 256 -13.44 25.68 -25.18
CA PRO A 256 -13.92 26.28 -23.94
C PRO A 256 -13.60 27.77 -23.78
N TRP A 257 -12.60 28.28 -24.48
CA TRP A 257 -12.13 29.67 -24.38
C TRP A 257 -12.72 30.59 -25.43
N ARG A 258 -13.46 30.07 -26.41
CA ARG A 258 -13.99 30.87 -27.53
C ARG A 258 -14.82 32.08 -27.10
N ASN A 259 -15.43 32.01 -25.91
CA ASN A 259 -16.25 33.09 -25.37
C ASN A 259 -15.51 33.94 -24.31
N LEU A 260 -14.24 33.65 -24.05
CA LEU A 260 -13.44 34.45 -23.11
C LEU A 260 -12.90 35.70 -23.80
N ASN A 261 -12.74 36.76 -23.01
CA ASN A 261 -12.15 38.02 -23.51
C ASN A 261 -10.69 37.78 -23.90
N THR A 262 -10.26 38.30 -25.06
CA THR A 262 -8.92 38.10 -25.62
C THR A 262 -7.81 38.58 -24.66
N SER A 263 -8.08 39.66 -23.87
CA SER A 263 -7.15 40.14 -22.85
C SER A 263 -6.91 39.11 -21.73
N LEU A 264 -7.94 38.41 -21.34
CA LEU A 264 -7.88 37.39 -20.28
C LEU A 264 -7.11 36.13 -20.74
N ILE A 265 -7.26 35.75 -22.02
CA ILE A 265 -6.49 34.68 -22.65
C ILE A 265 -5.01 35.07 -22.74
N SER A 266 -4.69 36.30 -23.11
CA SER A 266 -3.31 36.78 -23.16
C SER A 266 -2.65 36.79 -21.77
N GLU A 267 -3.34 37.27 -20.75
CA GLU A 267 -2.87 37.22 -19.35
C GLU A 267 -2.60 35.80 -18.85
N MET A 268 -3.45 34.81 -19.25
CA MET A 268 -3.25 33.41 -18.89
C MET A 268 -2.09 32.74 -19.61
N LEU A 269 -1.74 33.20 -20.81
CA LEU A 269 -0.66 32.64 -21.64
C LEU A 269 0.71 33.33 -21.37
N GLU A 270 0.74 34.54 -20.87
CA GLU A 270 1.96 35.29 -20.59
C GLU A 270 2.99 34.55 -19.72
N PRO A 271 2.58 33.74 -18.68
CA PRO A 271 3.51 32.93 -17.89
C PRO A 271 4.06 31.72 -18.63
N LEU A 272 3.52 31.34 -19.80
CA LEU A 272 3.89 30.15 -20.57
C LEU A 272 4.77 30.45 -21.78
N LEU A 273 4.95 31.76 -22.11
CA LEU A 273 5.81 32.30 -23.16
C LEU A 273 7.14 32.78 -22.59
#